data_368762f35c31caa4b079b682d9addc03
#
_entry.id   368762f35c31caa4b079b682d9addc03
#
_cell.length_a   1.000
_cell.length_b   1.000
_cell.length_c   1.000
_cell.angle_alpha   90.00
_cell.angle_beta   90.00
_cell.angle_gamma   90.00
#
_symmetry.space_group_name_H-M   'P 1'
#
loop_
_entity.id
_entity.type
_entity.pdbx_description
1 polymer ?
#
loop_
_entity_poly.entity_id
_entity_poly.type
_entity_poly.pdbx_seq_one_letter_code
_entity_poly.pdbx_strand_id
1 'polypeptide(L)'
;NDGLDIYFFTFNPSRKAVQISINPKVQCVIRPDGEEGIKELQIDAHASKVTDKNEVEKAKKAILDVTEAFSEYMHDDFLIANDVIGYYKIQPTTIKYVDFFAEKQFEWMEVPENRIGLLKEVKNNILNTLKYWIIVVRAPFLTATIAPIMLGSAIAYKQFGVFDWSIFWMVLFGAVCAQIGTNNINDYFDHKTRNDEMNKLASPFNGGSRAIQSGLITPTNMLLLSIFFFSCTILVGLNLNNLFFEGRLDSVLMYLGYLGVFLGVMYTGFFKLAYNGLGDLAVFIVF
;
A
#
# COMPACT_ATOMS: atom_id res chain seq x y z
N ASN A 1 22.63 -25.61 -7.70
CA ASN A 1 22.65 -24.71 -8.88
C ASN A 1 22.42 -23.28 -8.41
N ASP A 2 23.49 -22.64 -7.98
CA ASP A 2 23.42 -21.29 -7.38
C ASP A 2 23.86 -20.20 -8.35
N GLY A 3 23.96 -20.52 -9.64
CA GLY A 3 24.74 -19.74 -10.59
C GLY A 3 24.07 -18.52 -11.24
N LEU A 4 22.76 -18.30 -11.06
CA LEU A 4 22.04 -17.24 -11.75
C LEU A 4 21.29 -16.28 -10.81
N ASP A 5 21.38 -16.47 -9.50
CA ASP A 5 20.73 -15.56 -8.55
C ASP A 5 21.46 -14.21 -8.48
N ILE A 6 20.72 -13.11 -8.60
CA ILE A 6 21.24 -11.74 -8.49
C ILE A 6 20.81 -11.18 -7.14
N TYR A 7 21.75 -10.64 -6.37
CA TYR A 7 21.44 -10.04 -5.07
C TYR A 7 21.58 -8.51 -5.11
N PHE A 8 20.71 -7.82 -4.41
CA PHE A 8 20.84 -6.41 -4.14
C PHE A 8 20.28 -6.07 -2.74
N PHE A 9 20.64 -4.90 -2.24
CA PHE A 9 20.06 -4.37 -1.02
C PHE A 9 19.39 -3.03 -1.27
N THR A 10 18.47 -2.66 -0.39
CA THR A 10 17.86 -1.34 -0.39
C THR A 10 17.37 -0.97 1.01
N PHE A 11 17.29 0.32 1.29
CA PHE A 11 16.70 0.80 2.53
C PHE A 11 15.19 0.55 2.56
N ASN A 12 14.65 0.23 3.73
CA ASN A 12 13.22 0.04 3.97
C ASN A 12 12.64 1.24 4.76
N PRO A 13 11.44 1.71 4.42
CA PRO A 13 10.68 1.40 3.22
C PRO A 13 11.14 2.22 2.01
N SER A 14 11.76 1.60 1.04
CA SER A 14 12.01 2.22 -0.26
C SER A 14 10.89 1.89 -1.24
N ARG A 15 10.76 2.70 -2.31
CA ARG A 15 9.83 2.42 -3.39
C ARG A 15 10.05 1.01 -3.98
N LYS A 16 11.31 0.60 -4.17
CA LYS A 16 11.65 -0.73 -4.67
C LYS A 16 11.19 -1.84 -3.73
N ALA A 17 11.49 -1.71 -2.43
CA ALA A 17 11.09 -2.70 -1.42
C ALA A 17 9.58 -2.89 -1.37
N VAL A 18 8.83 -1.79 -1.37
CA VAL A 18 7.37 -1.81 -1.36
C VAL A 18 6.80 -2.41 -2.66
N GLN A 19 7.30 -2.01 -3.82
CA GLN A 19 6.85 -2.55 -5.10
C GLN A 19 7.10 -4.06 -5.21
N ILE A 20 8.27 -4.55 -4.82
CA ILE A 20 8.61 -5.98 -4.83
C ILE A 20 7.72 -6.75 -3.85
N SER A 21 7.37 -6.17 -2.70
CA SER A 21 6.49 -6.84 -1.74
C SER A 21 5.06 -7.07 -2.26
N ILE A 22 4.64 -6.29 -3.26
CA ILE A 22 3.30 -6.34 -3.87
C ILE A 22 3.33 -7.15 -5.16
N ASN A 23 4.28 -6.86 -6.02
CA ASN A 23 4.48 -7.57 -7.27
C ASN A 23 5.94 -8.02 -7.36
N PRO A 24 6.22 -9.31 -7.15
CA PRO A 24 7.56 -9.85 -7.21
C PRO A 24 8.13 -9.94 -8.63
N LYS A 25 7.32 -9.76 -9.68
CA LYS A 25 7.78 -9.79 -11.06
C LYS A 25 8.58 -8.54 -11.36
N VAL A 26 9.83 -8.73 -11.76
CA VAL A 26 10.76 -7.65 -12.08
C VAL A 26 11.41 -7.90 -13.43
N GLN A 27 11.80 -6.82 -14.08
CA GLN A 27 12.65 -6.87 -15.26
C GLN A 27 13.95 -6.15 -14.95
N CYS A 28 15.06 -6.81 -15.23
CA CYS A 28 16.40 -6.25 -15.11
C CYS A 28 17.01 -6.13 -16.49
N VAL A 29 17.74 -5.05 -16.71
CA VAL A 29 18.51 -4.85 -17.92
C VAL A 29 19.98 -4.67 -17.52
N ILE A 30 20.84 -5.52 -18.05
CA ILE A 30 22.29 -5.44 -17.85
C ILE A 30 22.92 -5.03 -19.17
N ARG A 31 23.68 -3.96 -19.14
CA ARG A 31 24.47 -3.46 -20.28
C ARG A 31 25.95 -3.53 -19.93
N PRO A 32 26.79 -4.08 -20.79
CA PRO A 32 28.24 -4.02 -20.60
C PRO A 32 28.72 -2.57 -20.75
N ASP A 33 29.68 -2.17 -19.91
CA ASP A 33 30.30 -0.87 -19.98
C ASP A 33 31.35 -0.85 -21.12
N GLY A 34 31.32 0.18 -21.98
CA GLY A 34 32.43 0.52 -22.89
C GLY A 34 32.47 -0.25 -24.21
N GLU A 35 31.49 -1.02 -24.60
CA GLU A 35 31.44 -1.66 -25.94
C GLU A 35 30.78 -0.77 -26.97
N GLU A 36 31.40 -0.75 -28.21
CA GLU A 36 30.76 -0.20 -29.39
C GLU A 36 29.61 -1.10 -29.80
N GLY A 37 28.41 -0.63 -29.64
CA GLY A 37 27.18 -1.33 -29.98
C GLY A 37 26.24 -1.48 -28.80
N ILE A 38 24.92 -1.56 -29.07
CA ILE A 38 23.91 -1.75 -28.02
C ILE A 38 23.69 -3.26 -27.86
N LYS A 39 24.42 -3.83 -26.93
CA LYS A 39 24.20 -5.19 -26.44
C LYS A 39 23.61 -5.13 -25.05
N GLU A 40 22.59 -5.93 -24.78
CA GLU A 40 21.99 -5.98 -23.44
C GLU A 40 21.43 -7.36 -23.12
N LEU A 41 21.44 -7.70 -21.84
CA LEU A 41 20.68 -8.81 -21.28
C LEU A 41 19.42 -8.25 -20.64
N GLN A 42 18.26 -8.62 -21.17
CA GLN A 42 16.98 -8.38 -20.56
C GLN A 42 16.58 -9.64 -19.80
N ILE A 43 16.33 -9.49 -18.49
CA ILE A 43 16.05 -10.60 -17.58
C ILE A 43 14.68 -10.39 -16.98
N ASP A 44 13.74 -11.24 -17.34
CA ASP A 44 12.49 -11.34 -16.59
C ASP A 44 12.72 -12.25 -15.40
N ALA A 45 12.30 -11.82 -14.22
CA ALA A 45 12.68 -12.49 -12.99
C ALA A 45 11.65 -12.29 -11.88
N HIS A 46 11.80 -13.07 -10.81
CA HIS A 46 11.09 -12.88 -9.55
C HIS A 46 12.05 -12.35 -8.50
N ALA A 47 11.68 -11.22 -7.87
CA ALA A 47 12.41 -10.67 -6.74
C ALA A 47 11.71 -11.02 -5.43
N SER A 48 12.48 -11.45 -4.44
CA SER A 48 11.98 -11.74 -3.09
C SER A 48 12.92 -11.19 -2.03
N LYS A 49 12.36 -10.82 -0.88
CA LYS A 49 13.15 -10.41 0.28
C LYS A 49 13.83 -11.64 0.89
N VAL A 50 15.12 -11.53 1.17
CA VAL A 50 15.89 -12.57 1.83
C VAL A 50 15.69 -12.43 3.34
N THR A 51 15.23 -13.50 3.98
CA THR A 51 14.95 -13.54 5.44
C THR A 51 15.77 -14.59 6.17
N ASP A 52 16.29 -15.58 5.46
CA ASP A 52 17.18 -16.60 6.03
C ASP A 52 18.56 -16.00 6.30
N LYS A 53 19.11 -16.25 7.51
CA LYS A 53 20.39 -15.68 7.94
C LYS A 53 21.57 -16.13 7.05
N ASN A 54 21.60 -17.39 6.64
CA ASN A 54 22.67 -17.91 5.80
C ASN A 54 22.60 -17.29 4.40
N GLU A 55 21.39 -17.09 3.88
CA GLU A 55 21.17 -16.46 2.59
C GLU A 55 21.46 -14.94 2.64
N VAL A 56 21.21 -14.26 3.77
CA VAL A 56 21.64 -12.87 4.00
C VAL A 56 23.15 -12.74 3.93
N GLU A 57 23.90 -13.64 4.59
CA GLU A 57 25.36 -13.60 4.53
C GLU A 57 25.90 -13.90 3.12
N LYS A 58 25.24 -14.80 2.39
CA LYS A 58 25.55 -15.04 0.98
C LYS A 58 25.28 -13.79 0.11
N ALA A 59 24.17 -13.10 0.35
CA ALA A 59 23.84 -11.86 -0.36
C ALA A 59 24.86 -10.74 -0.06
N LYS A 60 25.23 -10.55 1.22
CA LYS A 60 26.27 -9.59 1.62
C LYS A 60 27.56 -9.86 0.88
N LYS A 61 28.04 -11.10 0.93
CA LYS A 61 29.28 -11.48 0.25
C LYS A 61 29.20 -11.21 -1.24
N ALA A 62 28.12 -11.62 -1.92
CA ALA A 62 27.95 -11.42 -3.36
C ALA A 62 27.95 -9.94 -3.77
N ILE A 63 27.41 -9.06 -2.92
CA ILE A 63 27.38 -7.61 -3.18
C ILE A 63 28.75 -6.98 -2.91
N LEU A 64 29.42 -7.35 -1.82
CA LEU A 64 30.73 -6.83 -1.44
C LEU A 64 31.84 -7.28 -2.40
N ASP A 65 31.72 -8.45 -3.01
CA ASP A 65 32.65 -8.92 -4.05
C ASP A 65 32.62 -8.01 -5.30
N VAL A 66 31.54 -7.23 -5.49
CA VAL A 66 31.38 -6.32 -6.64
C VAL A 66 31.65 -4.87 -6.27
N THR A 67 31.34 -4.44 -5.05
CA THR A 67 31.50 -3.05 -4.60
C THR A 67 31.72 -2.93 -3.11
N GLU A 68 32.71 -2.13 -2.71
CA GLU A 68 32.95 -1.77 -1.32
C GLU A 68 32.18 -0.51 -0.86
N ALA A 69 31.53 0.18 -1.79
CA ALA A 69 30.95 1.51 -1.57
C ALA A 69 29.93 1.58 -0.42
N PHE A 70 29.35 0.44 -0.01
CA PHE A 70 28.31 0.37 1.02
C PHE A 70 28.67 -0.59 2.15
N SER A 71 29.93 -0.99 2.27
CA SER A 71 30.38 -1.97 3.26
C SER A 71 30.03 -1.59 4.70
N GLU A 72 30.13 -0.31 5.05
CA GLU A 72 29.80 0.22 6.39
C GLU A 72 28.34 -0.05 6.77
N TYR A 73 27.40 0.17 5.84
CA TYR A 73 25.97 -0.07 6.09
C TYR A 73 25.61 -1.56 6.12
N MET A 74 26.32 -2.39 5.36
CA MET A 74 26.05 -3.83 5.27
C MET A 74 26.49 -4.62 6.49
N HIS A 75 27.41 -4.07 7.29
CA HIS A 75 27.90 -4.67 8.53
C HIS A 75 27.22 -4.12 9.79
N ASP A 76 26.31 -3.16 9.65
CA ASP A 76 25.56 -2.60 10.78
C ASP A 76 24.42 -3.53 11.18
N ASP A 77 24.67 -4.33 12.21
CA ASP A 77 23.69 -5.26 12.77
C ASP A 77 22.41 -4.57 13.28
N PHE A 78 22.51 -3.32 13.71
CA PHE A 78 21.36 -2.55 14.15
C PHE A 78 20.43 -2.21 12.98
N LEU A 79 20.97 -1.81 11.84
CA LEU A 79 20.19 -1.51 10.65
C LEU A 79 19.49 -2.77 10.08
N ILE A 80 20.17 -3.91 10.17
CA ILE A 80 19.65 -5.19 9.70
C ILE A 80 18.58 -5.71 10.67
N ALA A 81 18.83 -5.71 11.97
CA ALA A 81 17.91 -6.19 12.99
C ALA A 81 16.60 -5.38 13.06
N ASN A 82 16.66 -4.08 12.77
CA ASN A 82 15.50 -3.19 12.74
C ASN A 82 14.86 -3.06 11.35
N ASP A 83 15.25 -3.91 10.41
CA ASP A 83 14.71 -3.94 9.04
C ASP A 83 14.88 -2.61 8.26
N VAL A 84 15.86 -1.79 8.64
CA VAL A 84 16.17 -0.55 7.93
C VAL A 84 16.83 -0.84 6.58
N ILE A 85 17.60 -1.94 6.51
CA ILE A 85 18.19 -2.46 5.28
C ILE A 85 17.59 -3.83 4.98
N GLY A 86 17.06 -4.00 3.77
CA GLY A 86 16.55 -5.26 3.26
C GLY A 86 17.43 -5.82 2.15
N TYR A 87 17.75 -7.09 2.23
CA TYR A 87 18.41 -7.84 1.16
C TYR A 87 17.36 -8.51 0.29
N TYR A 88 17.59 -8.50 -1.00
CA TYR A 88 16.67 -9.04 -1.99
C TYR A 88 17.42 -9.92 -2.96
N LYS A 89 16.73 -10.98 -3.39
CA LYS A 89 17.20 -11.95 -4.35
C LYS A 89 16.32 -11.87 -5.59
N ILE A 90 16.94 -11.78 -6.75
CA ILE A 90 16.30 -11.82 -8.06
C ILE A 90 16.61 -13.19 -8.67
N GLN A 91 15.58 -13.94 -8.97
CA GLN A 91 15.67 -15.25 -9.62
C GLN A 91 15.18 -15.13 -11.06
N PRO A 92 16.06 -15.26 -12.04
CA PRO A 92 15.70 -15.22 -13.45
C PRO A 92 14.69 -16.32 -13.82
N THR A 93 13.70 -15.95 -14.63
CA THR A 93 12.77 -16.88 -15.29
C THR A 93 13.04 -16.98 -16.76
N THR A 94 13.36 -15.84 -17.38
CA THR A 94 13.68 -15.76 -18.79
C THR A 94 14.84 -14.79 -19.00
N ILE A 95 15.79 -15.17 -19.80
CA ILE A 95 16.91 -14.32 -20.21
C ILE A 95 16.84 -14.11 -21.70
N LYS A 96 16.84 -12.84 -22.11
CA LYS A 96 16.88 -12.43 -23.51
C LYS A 96 18.17 -11.70 -23.76
N TYR A 97 18.99 -12.23 -24.65
CA TYR A 97 20.14 -11.52 -25.19
C TYR A 97 19.67 -10.68 -26.37
N VAL A 98 20.04 -9.42 -26.37
CA VAL A 98 19.73 -8.46 -27.43
C VAL A 98 21.04 -7.90 -27.97
N ASP A 99 21.26 -8.04 -29.27
CA ASP A 99 22.34 -7.39 -29.99
C ASP A 99 21.72 -6.69 -31.20
N PHE A 100 21.64 -5.37 -31.13
CA PHE A 100 20.99 -4.57 -32.18
C PHE A 100 21.75 -4.54 -33.51
N PHE A 101 23.00 -5.03 -33.52
CA PHE A 101 23.84 -5.03 -34.72
C PHE A 101 24.07 -6.42 -35.31
N ALA A 102 23.58 -7.48 -34.66
CA ALA A 102 23.69 -8.84 -35.18
C ALA A 102 22.55 -9.16 -36.16
N GLU A 103 22.81 -10.09 -37.08
CA GLU A 103 21.78 -10.62 -38.01
C GLU A 103 20.60 -11.22 -37.23
N LYS A 104 20.88 -11.87 -36.10
CA LYS A 104 19.86 -12.37 -35.16
C LYS A 104 19.83 -11.46 -33.95
N GLN A 105 18.90 -10.51 -33.93
CA GLN A 105 18.88 -9.42 -32.95
C GLN A 105 18.55 -9.88 -31.52
N PHE A 106 17.96 -11.05 -31.30
CA PHE A 106 17.63 -11.55 -29.96
C PHE A 106 17.58 -13.07 -29.90
N GLU A 107 18.00 -13.58 -28.76
CA GLU A 107 17.91 -15.00 -28.40
C GLU A 107 17.28 -15.15 -27.01
N TRP A 108 16.33 -16.08 -26.91
CA TRP A 108 15.62 -16.37 -25.66
C TRP A 108 16.15 -17.65 -25.03
N MET A 109 16.32 -17.62 -23.71
CA MET A 109 16.61 -18.78 -22.90
C MET A 109 15.61 -18.85 -21.76
N GLU A 110 14.82 -19.92 -21.71
CA GLU A 110 13.95 -20.18 -20.57
C GLU A 110 14.75 -20.83 -19.44
N VAL A 111 14.60 -20.31 -18.23
CA VAL A 111 15.17 -20.91 -17.02
C VAL A 111 14.16 -21.89 -16.46
N PRO A 112 14.49 -23.17 -16.28
CA PRO A 112 13.51 -24.19 -15.84
C PRO A 112 12.88 -23.82 -14.50
N GLU A 113 11.57 -23.70 -14.47
CA GLU A 113 10.80 -23.46 -13.25
C GLU A 113 10.73 -24.73 -12.38
N ASN A 114 11.02 -24.55 -11.10
CA ASN A 114 10.77 -25.59 -10.10
C ASN A 114 9.30 -25.50 -9.64
N ARG A 115 8.47 -26.55 -9.82
CA ARG A 115 7.02 -26.58 -9.50
C ARG A 115 6.70 -26.13 -8.04
N ILE A 116 7.62 -26.26 -7.12
CA ILE A 116 7.49 -25.79 -5.74
C ILE A 116 7.45 -24.24 -5.68
N GLY A 117 8.08 -23.56 -6.65
CA GLY A 117 8.05 -22.10 -6.76
C GLY A 117 6.66 -21.53 -7.05
N LEU A 118 5.86 -22.19 -7.88
CA LEU A 118 4.53 -21.74 -8.27
C LEU A 118 3.55 -21.61 -7.09
N LEU A 119 3.49 -22.60 -6.21
CA LEU A 119 2.63 -22.56 -5.02
C LEU A 119 3.07 -21.47 -4.03
N LYS A 120 4.38 -21.28 -3.89
CA LYS A 120 4.97 -20.23 -3.06
C LYS A 120 4.68 -18.84 -3.63
N GLU A 121 4.71 -18.72 -4.96
CA GLU A 121 4.38 -17.50 -5.69
C GLU A 121 2.90 -17.11 -5.52
N VAL A 122 1.97 -18.03 -5.71
CA VAL A 122 0.53 -17.77 -5.52
C VAL A 122 0.25 -17.31 -4.10
N LYS A 123 0.84 -17.98 -3.09
CA LYS A 123 0.72 -17.57 -1.68
C LYS A 123 1.29 -16.17 -1.44
N ASN A 124 2.47 -15.87 -1.99
CA ASN A 124 3.09 -14.55 -1.85
C ASN A 124 2.28 -13.46 -2.55
N ASN A 125 1.72 -13.74 -3.73
CA ASN A 125 0.87 -12.81 -4.45
C ASN A 125 -0.40 -12.44 -3.65
N ILE A 126 -1.05 -13.43 -3.02
CA ILE A 126 -2.21 -13.19 -2.15
C ILE A 126 -1.81 -12.34 -0.95
N LEU A 127 -0.73 -12.69 -0.24
CA LEU A 127 -0.25 -11.93 0.92
C LEU A 127 0.15 -10.50 0.55
N ASN A 128 0.77 -10.30 -0.61
CA ASN A 128 1.15 -8.99 -1.08
C ASN A 128 -0.07 -8.14 -1.49
N THR A 129 -1.08 -8.77 -2.08
CA THR A 129 -2.36 -8.11 -2.39
C THR A 129 -3.07 -7.67 -1.10
N LEU A 130 -3.08 -8.52 -0.07
CA LEU A 130 -3.65 -8.16 1.24
C LEU A 130 -2.89 -6.99 1.88
N LYS A 131 -1.55 -7.03 1.89
CA LYS A 131 -0.71 -5.92 2.38
C LYS A 131 -0.98 -4.62 1.63
N TYR A 132 -1.11 -4.69 0.30
CA TYR A 132 -1.49 -3.54 -0.52
C TYR A 132 -2.79 -2.91 -0.03
N TRP A 133 -3.85 -3.70 0.12
CA TRP A 133 -5.14 -3.18 0.56
C TRP A 133 -5.09 -2.64 1.99
N ILE A 134 -4.38 -3.32 2.93
CA ILE A 134 -4.19 -2.84 4.31
C ILE A 134 -3.59 -1.42 4.31
N ILE A 135 -2.61 -1.16 3.44
CA ILE A 135 -1.96 0.16 3.32
C ILE A 135 -2.94 1.18 2.70
N VAL A 136 -3.54 0.84 1.55
CA VAL A 136 -4.39 1.77 0.76
C VAL A 136 -5.64 2.18 1.54
N VAL A 137 -6.29 1.26 2.26
CA VAL A 137 -7.48 1.59 3.07
C VAL A 137 -7.12 2.12 4.46
N ARG A 138 -5.83 2.17 4.82
CA ARG A 138 -5.34 2.54 6.15
C ARG A 138 -6.03 1.72 7.26
N ALA A 139 -6.03 0.38 7.09
CA ALA A 139 -6.78 -0.54 7.93
C ALA A 139 -6.63 -0.34 9.45
N PRO A 140 -5.43 0.00 10.01
CA PRO A 140 -5.31 0.29 11.46
C PRO A 140 -6.24 1.40 11.95
N PHE A 141 -6.56 2.39 11.11
CA PHE A 141 -7.44 3.51 11.48
C PHE A 141 -8.92 3.13 11.50
N LEU A 142 -9.31 2.01 10.89
CA LEU A 142 -10.70 1.53 10.91
C LEU A 142 -11.16 1.15 12.31
N THR A 143 -10.24 0.83 13.23
CA THR A 143 -10.56 0.53 14.63
C THR A 143 -11.24 1.71 15.33
N ALA A 144 -10.87 2.96 14.98
CA ALA A 144 -11.48 4.17 15.50
C ALA A 144 -12.97 4.28 15.13
N THR A 145 -13.38 3.72 13.99
CA THR A 145 -14.77 3.68 13.53
C THR A 145 -15.52 2.45 14.05
N ILE A 146 -14.87 1.28 14.03
CA ILE A 146 -15.50 0.01 14.42
C ILE A 146 -15.84 -0.01 15.93
N ALA A 147 -14.91 0.43 16.78
CA ALA A 147 -15.07 0.34 18.23
C ALA A 147 -16.28 1.14 18.76
N PRO A 148 -16.52 2.42 18.38
CA PRO A 148 -17.71 3.16 18.79
C PRO A 148 -19.02 2.52 18.31
N ILE A 149 -19.05 1.95 17.09
CA ILE A 149 -20.24 1.29 16.56
C ILE A 149 -20.58 0.04 17.39
N MET A 150 -19.57 -0.78 17.68
CA MET A 150 -19.74 -1.94 18.55
C MET A 150 -20.22 -1.54 19.95
N LEU A 151 -19.63 -0.52 20.53
CA LEU A 151 -20.01 -0.01 21.85
C LEU A 151 -21.46 0.53 21.84
N GLY A 152 -21.80 1.38 20.86
CA GLY A 152 -23.15 1.93 20.72
C GLY A 152 -24.19 0.83 20.53
N SER A 153 -23.91 -0.18 19.71
CA SER A 153 -24.79 -1.33 19.51
C SER A 153 -24.97 -2.16 20.78
N ALA A 154 -23.90 -2.37 21.56
CA ALA A 154 -23.97 -3.08 22.83
C ALA A 154 -24.78 -2.31 23.88
N ILE A 155 -24.66 -0.98 23.94
CA ILE A 155 -25.45 -0.12 24.82
C ILE A 155 -26.92 -0.17 24.41
N ALA A 156 -27.24 -0.04 23.12
CA ALA A 156 -28.58 -0.11 22.60
C ALA A 156 -29.25 -1.47 22.94
N TYR A 157 -28.52 -2.57 22.73
CA TYR A 157 -29.01 -3.89 23.14
C TYR A 157 -29.27 -3.99 24.64
N LYS A 158 -28.38 -3.48 25.48
CA LYS A 158 -28.54 -3.48 26.94
C LYS A 158 -29.77 -2.66 27.39
N GLN A 159 -30.04 -1.53 26.73
CA GLN A 159 -31.13 -0.63 27.12
C GLN A 159 -32.50 -1.10 26.60
N PHE A 160 -32.54 -1.61 25.36
CA PHE A 160 -33.80 -1.88 24.67
C PHE A 160 -34.06 -3.38 24.44
N GLY A 161 -33.09 -4.26 24.70
CA GLY A 161 -33.21 -5.71 24.50
C GLY A 161 -33.33 -6.17 23.05
N VAL A 162 -33.14 -5.25 22.08
CA VAL A 162 -33.33 -5.51 20.65
C VAL A 162 -32.00 -5.32 19.94
N PHE A 163 -31.66 -6.29 19.08
CA PHE A 163 -30.46 -6.21 18.21
C PHE A 163 -30.81 -6.77 16.83
N ASP A 164 -30.58 -5.98 15.80
CA ASP A 164 -30.75 -6.38 14.41
C ASP A 164 -29.42 -6.47 13.71
N TRP A 165 -29.05 -7.71 13.30
CA TRP A 165 -27.78 -7.98 12.61
C TRP A 165 -27.69 -7.29 11.25
N SER A 166 -28.80 -7.17 10.51
CA SER A 166 -28.78 -6.54 9.18
C SER A 166 -28.49 -5.06 9.29
N ILE A 167 -29.14 -4.39 10.25
CA ILE A 167 -28.90 -2.97 10.53
C ILE A 167 -27.47 -2.76 11.04
N PHE A 168 -27.01 -3.61 11.96
CA PHE A 168 -25.64 -3.54 12.48
C PHE A 168 -24.59 -3.59 11.36
N TRP A 169 -24.69 -4.61 10.47
CA TRP A 169 -23.73 -4.75 9.38
C TRP A 169 -23.86 -3.62 8.34
N MET A 170 -25.05 -3.12 8.10
CA MET A 170 -25.29 -1.99 7.19
C MET A 170 -24.64 -0.71 7.74
N VAL A 171 -24.85 -0.39 9.02
CA VAL A 171 -24.24 0.77 9.69
C VAL A 171 -22.71 0.62 9.69
N LEU A 172 -22.20 -0.55 10.09
CA LEU A 172 -20.77 -0.81 10.13
C LEU A 172 -20.12 -0.66 8.75
N PHE A 173 -20.72 -1.25 7.72
CA PHE A 173 -20.24 -1.14 6.35
C PHE A 173 -20.24 0.31 5.86
N GLY A 174 -21.32 1.05 6.05
CA GLY A 174 -21.43 2.45 5.64
C GLY A 174 -20.41 3.35 6.33
N ALA A 175 -20.18 3.15 7.63
CA ALA A 175 -19.22 3.94 8.39
C ALA A 175 -17.76 3.58 8.02
N VAL A 176 -17.46 2.30 7.81
CA VAL A 176 -16.14 1.87 7.31
C VAL A 176 -15.87 2.46 5.92
N CYS A 177 -16.87 2.47 5.02
CA CYS A 177 -16.75 3.11 3.72
C CYS A 177 -16.48 4.62 3.86
N ALA A 178 -17.18 5.32 4.76
CA ALA A 178 -16.94 6.74 5.04
C ALA A 178 -15.51 7.00 5.50
N GLN A 179 -15.00 6.17 6.41
CA GLN A 179 -13.63 6.27 6.92
C GLN A 179 -12.58 6.04 5.83
N ILE A 180 -12.76 5.00 5.00
CA ILE A 180 -11.85 4.72 3.88
C ILE A 180 -11.91 5.85 2.86
N GLY A 181 -13.10 6.33 2.50
CA GLY A 181 -13.29 7.46 1.60
C GLY A 181 -12.55 8.72 2.08
N THR A 182 -12.70 9.05 3.37
CA THR A 182 -12.02 10.18 4.01
C THR A 182 -10.50 10.00 4.03
N ASN A 183 -10.00 8.82 4.38
CA ASN A 183 -8.57 8.54 4.38
C ASN A 183 -7.96 8.70 2.97
N ASN A 184 -8.65 8.16 1.95
CA ASN A 184 -8.15 8.18 0.57
C ASN A 184 -8.19 9.58 -0.05
N ILE A 185 -9.24 10.37 0.22
CA ILE A 185 -9.29 11.76 -0.25
C ILE A 185 -8.23 12.62 0.43
N ASN A 186 -7.94 12.34 1.71
CA ASN A 186 -6.87 12.98 2.44
C ASN A 186 -5.50 12.70 1.78
N ASP A 187 -5.18 11.42 1.54
CA ASP A 187 -3.93 11.02 0.88
C ASP A 187 -3.78 11.64 -0.52
N TYR A 188 -4.88 11.77 -1.28
CA TYR A 188 -4.88 12.44 -2.57
C TYR A 188 -4.51 13.92 -2.46
N PHE A 189 -5.12 14.67 -1.52
CA PHE A 189 -4.83 16.08 -1.34
C PHE A 189 -3.46 16.33 -0.72
N ASP A 190 -3.01 15.48 0.21
CA ASP A 190 -1.66 15.55 0.80
C ASP A 190 -0.57 15.33 -0.26
N HIS A 191 -0.79 14.41 -1.20
CA HIS A 191 0.07 14.26 -2.37
C HIS A 191 0.06 15.52 -3.25
N LYS A 192 -1.13 16.08 -3.57
CA LYS A 192 -1.26 17.26 -4.42
C LYS A 192 -0.61 18.51 -3.82
N THR A 193 -0.62 18.63 -2.49
CA THR A 193 0.02 19.74 -1.75
C THR A 193 1.48 19.47 -1.41
N ARG A 194 2.01 18.28 -1.72
CA ARG A 194 3.34 17.77 -1.35
C ARG A 194 3.61 17.72 0.16
N ASN A 195 2.56 17.71 0.96
CA ASN A 195 2.69 17.66 2.41
C ASN A 195 3.36 16.38 2.88
N ASP A 196 2.97 15.24 2.32
CA ASP A 196 3.56 13.94 2.61
C ASP A 196 5.05 13.85 2.24
N GLU A 197 5.48 14.57 1.20
CA GLU A 197 6.90 14.60 0.78
C GLU A 197 7.76 15.40 1.78
N MET A 198 7.19 16.43 2.39
CA MET A 198 7.89 17.28 3.38
C MET A 198 7.96 16.64 4.77
N ASN A 199 7.08 15.71 5.09
CA ASN A 199 7.05 15.04 6.39
C ASN A 199 8.13 13.95 6.48
N LYS A 200 9.26 14.29 7.13
CA LYS A 200 10.41 13.37 7.35
C LYS A 200 10.20 12.38 8.51
N LEU A 201 9.21 12.63 9.38
CA LEU A 201 8.94 11.84 10.59
C LEU A 201 7.68 10.97 10.44
N ALA A 202 7.44 10.43 9.25
CA ALA A 202 6.27 9.58 9.02
C ALA A 202 6.36 8.28 9.81
N SER A 203 5.25 7.90 10.42
CA SER A 203 5.04 6.63 11.08
C SER A 203 3.76 5.96 10.56
N PRO A 204 3.48 4.69 10.86
CA PRO A 204 2.22 4.05 10.48
C PRO A 204 0.97 4.78 10.98
N PHE A 205 1.12 5.65 11.99
CA PHE A 205 0.03 6.40 12.62
C PHE A 205 0.06 7.90 12.29
N ASN A 206 1.08 8.38 11.56
CA ASN A 206 1.27 9.79 11.25
C ASN A 206 1.83 9.96 9.83
N GLY A 207 1.25 10.86 9.03
CA GLY A 207 1.79 11.26 7.74
C GLY A 207 1.25 10.51 6.52
N GLY A 208 -0.02 10.11 6.54
CA GLY A 208 -0.69 9.48 5.40
C GLY A 208 -0.28 8.03 5.17
N SER A 209 -0.92 7.36 4.20
CA SER A 209 -0.57 5.97 3.84
C SER A 209 0.73 5.87 3.03
N ARG A 210 1.13 6.98 2.41
CA ARG A 210 2.21 7.06 1.42
C ARG A 210 2.06 6.11 0.22
N ALA A 211 0.86 5.57 0.02
CA ALA A 211 0.57 4.64 -1.07
C ALA A 211 0.83 5.26 -2.45
N ILE A 212 0.56 6.56 -2.62
CA ILE A 212 0.83 7.29 -3.87
C ILE A 212 2.33 7.50 -4.04
N GLN A 213 3.04 7.96 -3.00
CA GLN A 213 4.48 8.25 -3.03
C GLN A 213 5.32 6.99 -3.25
N SER A 214 4.87 5.84 -2.72
CA SER A 214 5.50 4.54 -2.95
C SER A 214 5.17 3.93 -4.32
N GLY A 215 4.25 4.57 -5.09
CA GLY A 215 3.83 4.10 -6.40
C GLY A 215 2.91 2.87 -6.36
N LEU A 216 2.30 2.58 -5.20
CA LEU A 216 1.33 1.49 -5.04
C LEU A 216 0.04 1.78 -5.80
N ILE A 217 -0.40 3.03 -5.77
CA ILE A 217 -1.62 3.48 -6.43
C ILE A 217 -1.35 4.84 -7.10
N THR A 218 -1.97 5.07 -8.26
CA THR A 218 -1.89 6.39 -8.90
C THR A 218 -2.79 7.40 -8.17
N PRO A 219 -2.48 8.71 -8.22
CA PRO A 219 -3.33 9.74 -7.61
C PRO A 219 -4.78 9.68 -8.13
N THR A 220 -4.95 9.45 -9.43
CA THR A 220 -6.29 9.32 -10.06
C THR A 220 -7.06 8.14 -9.48
N ASN A 221 -6.41 6.98 -9.35
CA ASN A 221 -7.07 5.79 -8.80
C ASN A 221 -7.39 5.96 -7.31
N MET A 222 -6.55 6.67 -6.54
CA MET A 222 -6.83 7.01 -5.14
C MET A 222 -8.07 7.90 -5.03
N LEU A 223 -8.21 8.91 -5.91
CA LEU A 223 -9.39 9.74 -5.97
C LEU A 223 -10.64 8.95 -6.36
N LEU A 224 -10.56 8.11 -7.38
CA LEU A 224 -11.69 7.26 -7.81
C LEU A 224 -12.13 6.30 -6.71
N LEU A 225 -11.18 5.73 -5.99
CA LEU A 225 -11.45 4.84 -4.86
C LEU A 225 -12.15 5.59 -3.73
N SER A 226 -11.73 6.82 -3.42
CA SER A 226 -12.41 7.68 -2.46
C SER A 226 -13.86 7.97 -2.85
N ILE A 227 -14.09 8.35 -4.12
CA ILE A 227 -15.43 8.60 -4.65
C ILE A 227 -16.30 7.34 -4.56
N PHE A 228 -15.75 6.19 -4.90
CA PHE A 228 -16.45 4.90 -4.78
C PHE A 228 -16.91 4.64 -3.35
N PHE A 229 -16.03 4.78 -2.35
CA PHE A 229 -16.38 4.54 -0.96
C PHE A 229 -17.37 5.57 -0.41
N PHE A 230 -17.24 6.83 -0.76
CA PHE A 230 -18.28 7.83 -0.40
C PHE A 230 -19.62 7.52 -1.06
N SER A 231 -19.64 7.03 -2.29
CA SER A 231 -20.88 6.61 -2.96
C SER A 231 -21.53 5.44 -2.21
N CYS A 232 -20.75 4.44 -1.77
CA CYS A 232 -21.25 3.36 -0.93
C CYS A 232 -21.85 3.89 0.38
N THR A 233 -21.16 4.83 1.04
CA THR A 233 -21.67 5.48 2.27
C THR A 233 -23.00 6.17 2.04
N ILE A 234 -23.12 6.94 0.96
CA ILE A 234 -24.35 7.65 0.61
C ILE A 234 -25.49 6.65 0.35
N LEU A 235 -25.23 5.60 -0.43
CA LEU A 235 -26.24 4.56 -0.71
C LEU A 235 -26.72 3.87 0.56
N VAL A 236 -25.82 3.55 1.48
CA VAL A 236 -26.19 2.98 2.80
C VAL A 236 -27.00 3.99 3.62
N GLY A 237 -26.55 5.26 3.66
CA GLY A 237 -27.27 6.31 4.39
C GLY A 237 -28.68 6.54 3.87
N LEU A 238 -28.87 6.54 2.54
CA LEU A 238 -30.20 6.64 1.91
C LEU A 238 -31.08 5.44 2.24
N ASN A 239 -30.52 4.21 2.27
CA ASN A 239 -31.24 3.00 2.64
C ASN A 239 -31.70 3.04 4.10
N LEU A 240 -30.81 3.41 5.03
CA LEU A 240 -31.16 3.58 6.45
C LEU A 240 -32.18 4.70 6.64
N ASN A 241 -32.05 5.81 5.91
CA ASN A 241 -33.02 6.90 5.96
C ASN A 241 -34.39 6.47 5.45
N ASN A 242 -34.44 5.67 4.40
CA ASN A 242 -35.71 5.12 3.92
C ASN A 242 -36.34 4.17 4.96
N LEU A 243 -35.54 3.35 5.63
CA LEU A 243 -35.99 2.39 6.61
C LEU A 243 -36.56 3.04 7.89
N PHE A 244 -35.91 4.11 8.39
CA PHE A 244 -36.24 4.73 9.67
C PHE A 244 -37.03 6.05 9.56
N PHE A 245 -36.93 6.74 8.43
CA PHE A 245 -37.48 8.07 8.25
C PHE A 245 -38.28 8.24 6.96
N GLU A 246 -38.78 7.11 6.40
CA GLU A 246 -39.63 7.10 5.20
C GLU A 246 -39.03 7.89 4.00
N GLY A 247 -37.70 7.94 3.90
CA GLY A 247 -37.01 8.64 2.85
C GLY A 247 -36.96 10.18 2.97
N ARG A 248 -37.36 10.74 4.10
CA ARG A 248 -37.37 12.20 4.32
C ARG A 248 -35.94 12.76 4.28
N LEU A 249 -35.70 13.71 3.37
CA LEU A 249 -34.38 14.35 3.19
C LEU A 249 -34.04 15.35 4.31
N ASP A 250 -35.03 15.76 5.10
CA ASP A 250 -34.87 16.64 6.27
C ASP A 250 -34.76 15.87 7.59
N SER A 251 -34.43 14.59 7.53
CA SER A 251 -34.20 13.75 8.71
C SER A 251 -32.87 14.08 9.39
N VAL A 252 -32.79 13.83 10.70
CA VAL A 252 -31.53 13.98 11.46
C VAL A 252 -30.41 13.12 10.86
N LEU A 253 -30.74 11.92 10.39
CA LEU A 253 -29.75 11.02 9.76
C LEU A 253 -29.15 11.66 8.50
N MET A 254 -29.98 12.30 7.68
CA MET A 254 -29.52 12.98 6.46
C MET A 254 -28.64 14.18 6.78
N TYR A 255 -29.01 15.03 7.77
CA TYR A 255 -28.19 16.15 8.19
C TYR A 255 -26.83 15.68 8.72
N LEU A 256 -26.77 14.63 9.54
CA LEU A 256 -25.52 14.05 10.03
C LEU A 256 -24.69 13.47 8.86
N GLY A 257 -25.35 12.80 7.91
CA GLY A 257 -24.69 12.27 6.71
C GLY A 257 -24.08 13.37 5.83
N TYR A 258 -24.84 14.44 5.55
CA TYR A 258 -24.33 15.58 4.78
C TYR A 258 -23.16 16.26 5.48
N LEU A 259 -23.25 16.47 6.79
CA LEU A 259 -22.19 17.06 7.59
C LEU A 259 -20.92 16.17 7.58
N GLY A 260 -21.11 14.85 7.78
CA GLY A 260 -19.98 13.89 7.81
C GLY A 260 -19.24 13.83 6.48
N VAL A 261 -19.97 13.68 5.37
CA VAL A 261 -19.34 13.68 4.01
C VAL A 261 -18.68 15.03 3.71
N PHE A 262 -19.36 16.13 4.02
CA PHE A 262 -18.81 17.48 3.84
C PHE A 262 -17.50 17.68 4.61
N LEU A 263 -17.48 17.36 5.90
CA LEU A 263 -16.27 17.49 6.73
C LEU A 263 -15.17 16.52 6.27
N GLY A 264 -15.51 15.29 5.90
CA GLY A 264 -14.55 14.31 5.38
C GLY A 264 -13.83 14.79 4.12
N VAL A 265 -14.54 15.44 3.20
CA VAL A 265 -13.95 16.02 1.97
C VAL A 265 -13.19 17.32 2.26
N MET A 266 -13.75 18.19 3.12
CA MET A 266 -13.21 19.53 3.38
C MET A 266 -12.03 19.53 4.35
N TYR A 267 -11.82 18.45 5.10
CA TYR A 267 -10.76 18.36 6.11
C TYR A 267 -9.37 18.69 5.55
N THR A 268 -9.03 18.13 4.40
CA THR A 268 -7.74 18.37 3.72
C THR A 268 -7.86 19.11 2.39
N GLY A 269 -9.05 19.05 1.78
CA GLY A 269 -9.28 19.62 0.46
C GLY A 269 -9.32 21.14 0.43
N PHE A 270 -10.48 21.71 0.70
CA PHE A 270 -10.73 23.12 0.49
C PHE A 270 -10.30 24.01 1.66
N PHE A 271 -10.72 23.66 2.89
CA PHE A 271 -10.45 24.49 4.06
C PHE A 271 -9.11 24.22 4.72
N LYS A 272 -8.43 23.15 4.29
CA LYS A 272 -7.11 22.79 4.85
C LYS A 272 -7.12 22.84 6.38
N LEU A 273 -8.19 22.33 7.01
CA LEU A 273 -8.37 22.40 8.47
C LEU A 273 -7.19 21.79 9.20
N ALA A 274 -6.66 20.68 8.67
CA ALA A 274 -5.47 20.03 9.19
C ALA A 274 -4.25 20.95 9.20
N TYR A 275 -4.11 21.85 8.21
CA TYR A 275 -2.95 22.75 8.07
C TYR A 275 -3.12 24.06 8.87
N ASN A 276 -4.34 24.44 9.19
CA ASN A 276 -4.64 25.68 9.91
C ASN A 276 -4.76 25.48 11.43
N GLY A 277 -4.33 24.33 11.96
CA GLY A 277 -4.42 24.03 13.41
C GLY A 277 -5.84 23.68 13.88
N LEU A 278 -6.81 23.62 12.97
CA LEU A 278 -8.21 23.26 13.27
C LEU A 278 -8.50 21.76 13.07
N GLY A 279 -7.47 20.97 12.72
CA GLY A 279 -7.60 19.53 12.45
C GLY A 279 -8.12 18.77 13.68
N ASP A 280 -7.53 18.98 14.84
CA ASP A 280 -7.93 18.30 16.06
C ASP A 280 -9.36 18.65 16.48
N LEU A 281 -9.78 19.92 16.29
CA LEU A 281 -11.16 20.34 16.53
C LEU A 281 -12.14 19.67 15.58
N ALA A 282 -11.80 19.56 14.31
CA ALA A 282 -12.65 18.89 13.31
C ALA A 282 -12.81 17.40 13.63
N VAL A 283 -11.72 16.73 14.01
CA VAL A 283 -11.75 15.32 14.45
C VAL A 283 -12.62 15.19 15.71
N PHE A 284 -12.46 16.05 16.70
CA PHE A 284 -13.26 16.04 17.94
C PHE A 284 -14.77 16.21 17.67
N ILE A 285 -15.15 17.01 16.66
CA ILE A 285 -16.57 17.24 16.33
C ILE A 285 -17.17 16.01 15.59
N VAL A 286 -16.36 15.28 14.82
CA VAL A 286 -16.83 14.16 13.97
C VAL A 286 -16.83 12.83 14.72
N PHE A 287 -15.91 12.63 15.66
CA PHE A 287 -15.76 11.44 16.49
C PHE A 287 -16.26 11.67 17.90
#